data_7d7e87696fd08edf0a61e60c6255843d
#
_entry.id   7d7e87696fd08edf0a61e60c6255843d
#
_cell.length_a   1.000
_cell.length_b   1.000
_cell.length_c   1.000
_cell.angle_alpha   90.00
_cell.angle_beta   90.00
_cell.angle_gamma   90.00
#
_symmetry.space_group_name_H-M   'P 1'
#
loop_
_entity.id
_entity.type
_entity.pdbx_description
1 polymer ?
#
loop_
_entity_poly.entity_id
_entity_poly.type
_entity_poly.pdbx_seq_one_letter_code
_entity_poly.pdbx_strand_id
1 'polypeptide(L)'
;MARPTGNGKSDRFPSDGSPTLSVIIVSYESGPTLARCLDALRVQTFTDFEILLVDNASTDGAPQAAAAADPTIRFLQPGANLGFAAGNNLAARQARGRWLVLLNPDAYARPDWLEAMVAGIARHPDVRCFTSLQMVADAPGLMDGAGDVMTSAGIPFRGGYRRRRPAALPEGEVFSACGAATLIERALFLDQGGFDERFFCYCEDVDLGYRLRLAGETTLLLPGAVVEHVGSASTGVRSEFAIFHGSRNRIWTFIKNTPPLLLWLTTPLHAAVTAGLLLLHWRRGDAGPVVRGIRAAFRREALDPILASRRELQAARKVGSGDILRVMALDPVAFFGRRLVIRKPKGPRSAGA
;
A
#
# COMPACT_ATOMS: atom_id res chain seq x y z
N MET A 1 -14.14 -40.99 -15.45
CA MET A 1 -13.28 -39.80 -15.45
C MET A 1 -13.17 -39.30 -14.03
N ALA A 2 -12.01 -39.47 -13.42
CA ALA A 2 -11.76 -39.13 -12.01
C ALA A 2 -11.57 -37.60 -11.87
N ARG A 3 -12.26 -36.99 -10.87
CA ARG A 3 -12.05 -35.60 -10.47
C ARG A 3 -10.67 -35.47 -9.81
N PRO A 4 -9.85 -34.46 -10.11
CA PRO A 4 -8.63 -34.21 -9.36
C PRO A 4 -9.01 -33.62 -7.99
N THR A 5 -8.78 -34.39 -6.93
CA THR A 5 -8.77 -33.91 -5.55
C THR A 5 -7.44 -33.19 -5.33
N GLY A 6 -7.37 -31.92 -5.74
CA GLY A 6 -6.24 -31.06 -5.47
C GLY A 6 -6.26 -30.64 -4.00
N ASN A 7 -5.25 -31.09 -3.27
CA ASN A 7 -4.98 -30.73 -1.88
C ASN A 7 -4.54 -29.24 -1.81
N GLY A 8 -5.47 -28.30 -1.66
CA GLY A 8 -5.26 -26.85 -1.75
C GLY A 8 -4.34 -26.21 -0.69
N LYS A 9 -3.60 -27.03 0.08
CA LYS A 9 -2.63 -26.56 1.08
C LYS A 9 -1.17 -26.53 0.61
N SER A 10 -0.79 -27.35 -0.40
CA SER A 10 0.61 -27.43 -0.84
C SER A 10 1.03 -26.34 -1.82
N ASP A 11 0.07 -25.73 -2.53
CA ASP A 11 0.38 -24.80 -3.63
C ASP A 11 0.73 -23.37 -3.20
N ARG A 12 0.74 -23.06 -1.90
CA ARG A 12 0.98 -21.70 -1.40
C ARG A 12 2.42 -21.41 -1.01
N PHE A 13 3.22 -22.42 -0.87
CA PHE A 13 4.64 -22.33 -0.59
C PHE A 13 5.41 -22.99 -1.73
N PRO A 14 6.50 -22.36 -2.24
CA PRO A 14 7.25 -22.90 -3.37
C PRO A 14 7.89 -24.25 -3.00
N SER A 15 7.80 -25.21 -3.92
CA SER A 15 8.44 -26.52 -3.81
C SER A 15 9.67 -26.65 -4.72
N ASP A 16 10.00 -25.59 -5.47
CA ASP A 16 11.05 -25.55 -6.51
C ASP A 16 12.36 -24.93 -6.03
N GLY A 17 12.50 -24.69 -4.71
CA GLY A 17 13.68 -24.04 -4.14
C GLY A 17 13.69 -22.51 -4.26
N SER A 18 12.64 -21.90 -4.79
CA SER A 18 12.47 -20.45 -4.74
C SER A 18 12.11 -20.02 -3.31
N PRO A 19 12.51 -18.82 -2.85
CA PRO A 19 12.14 -18.34 -1.54
C PRO A 19 10.61 -18.13 -1.43
N THR A 20 10.07 -18.32 -0.24
CA THR A 20 8.66 -18.03 0.03
C THR A 20 8.35 -16.54 -0.13
N LEU A 21 9.22 -15.68 0.39
CA LEU A 21 9.03 -14.23 0.40
C LEU A 21 10.14 -13.50 -0.37
N SER A 22 9.79 -12.43 -1.06
CA SER A 22 10.74 -11.43 -1.55
C SER A 22 10.46 -10.11 -0.84
N VAL A 23 11.37 -9.68 0.03
CA VAL A 23 11.29 -8.37 0.71
C VAL A 23 11.85 -7.32 -0.23
N ILE A 24 11.03 -6.34 -0.58
CA ILE A 24 11.39 -5.24 -1.48
C ILE A 24 11.53 -3.96 -0.67
N ILE A 25 12.68 -3.32 -0.77
CA ILE A 25 13.00 -2.05 -0.14
C ILE A 25 13.41 -1.07 -1.23
N VAL A 26 12.67 0.05 -1.35
CA VAL A 26 13.02 1.15 -2.26
C VAL A 26 13.61 2.27 -1.43
N SER A 27 14.90 2.52 -1.61
CA SER A 27 15.68 3.51 -0.84
C SER A 27 15.92 4.78 -1.66
N TYR A 28 15.67 5.92 -1.05
CA TYR A 28 16.05 7.24 -1.55
C TYR A 28 16.42 8.14 -0.38
N GLU A 29 17.68 8.58 -0.29
CA GLU A 29 18.21 9.42 0.79
C GLU A 29 17.81 8.88 2.19
N SER A 30 17.97 7.56 2.40
CA SER A 30 17.43 6.88 3.59
C SER A 30 18.39 6.91 4.77
N GLY A 31 19.68 7.22 4.54
CA GLY A 31 20.66 7.37 5.59
C GLY A 31 20.69 6.20 6.59
N PRO A 32 20.74 6.50 7.89
CA PRO A 32 20.84 5.47 8.94
C PRO A 32 19.54 4.65 9.12
N THR A 33 18.40 5.10 8.58
CA THR A 33 17.14 4.34 8.71
C THR A 33 17.19 3.03 7.93
N LEU A 34 17.84 3.04 6.75
CA LEU A 34 18.04 1.82 5.95
C LEU A 34 18.83 0.76 6.71
N ALA A 35 19.94 1.14 7.36
CA ALA A 35 20.75 0.19 8.13
C ALA A 35 19.91 -0.47 9.22
N ARG A 36 19.17 0.31 10.01
CA ARG A 36 18.28 -0.20 11.05
C ARG A 36 17.16 -1.09 10.50
N CYS A 37 16.60 -0.76 9.32
CA CYS A 37 15.61 -1.59 8.64
C CYS A 37 16.19 -2.97 8.28
N LEU A 38 17.41 -3.00 7.70
CA LEU A 38 18.10 -4.24 7.34
C LEU A 38 18.51 -5.05 8.59
N ASP A 39 18.97 -4.41 9.66
CA ASP A 39 19.26 -5.08 10.93
C ASP A 39 18.02 -5.77 11.51
N ALA A 40 16.84 -5.12 11.40
CA ALA A 40 15.58 -5.72 11.83
C ALA A 40 15.19 -6.94 10.98
N LEU A 41 15.57 -6.99 9.69
CA LEU A 41 15.37 -8.16 8.85
C LEU A 41 16.35 -9.31 9.16
N ARG A 42 17.58 -9.02 9.57
CA ARG A 42 18.57 -10.04 9.93
C ARG A 42 18.18 -10.88 11.16
N VAL A 43 17.34 -10.33 12.04
CA VAL A 43 16.89 -11.01 13.27
C VAL A 43 15.50 -11.65 13.14
N GLN A 44 14.95 -11.77 11.93
CA GLN A 44 13.65 -12.39 11.71
C GLN A 44 13.69 -13.88 12.05
N THR A 45 12.65 -14.39 12.73
CA THR A 45 12.48 -15.83 13.05
C THR A 45 12.19 -16.67 11.80
N PHE A 46 11.49 -16.11 10.82
CA PHE A 46 11.28 -16.72 9.50
C PHE A 46 12.42 -16.34 8.55
N THR A 47 13.11 -17.32 7.98
CA THR A 47 14.35 -17.12 7.21
C THR A 47 14.26 -17.44 5.73
N ASP A 48 13.15 -18.01 5.25
CA ASP A 48 12.97 -18.35 3.83
C ASP A 48 12.52 -17.13 3.02
N PHE A 49 13.42 -16.15 2.86
CA PHE A 49 13.19 -14.95 2.08
C PHE A 49 14.46 -14.44 1.40
N GLU A 50 14.28 -13.66 0.34
CA GLU A 50 15.32 -12.83 -0.28
C GLU A 50 15.05 -11.36 -0.02
N ILE A 51 16.09 -10.51 -0.12
CA ILE A 51 15.98 -9.05 -0.07
C ILE A 51 16.33 -8.45 -1.42
N LEU A 52 15.46 -7.62 -1.98
CA LEU A 52 15.72 -6.76 -3.14
C LEU A 52 15.78 -5.31 -2.65
N LEU A 53 16.95 -4.71 -2.76
CA LEU A 53 17.18 -3.29 -2.42
C LEU A 53 17.30 -2.48 -3.70
N VAL A 54 16.35 -1.58 -3.94
CA VAL A 54 16.38 -0.64 -5.05
C VAL A 54 16.94 0.69 -4.57
N ASP A 55 18.04 1.12 -5.17
CA ASP A 55 18.60 2.46 -4.96
C ASP A 55 18.02 3.45 -5.97
N ASN A 56 17.11 4.28 -5.52
CA ASN A 56 16.47 5.31 -6.34
C ASN A 56 17.38 6.53 -6.58
N ALA A 57 18.65 6.30 -6.90
CA ALA A 57 19.68 7.31 -7.11
C ALA A 57 19.95 8.16 -5.84
N SER A 58 20.15 7.50 -4.71
CA SER A 58 20.57 8.15 -3.46
C SER A 58 21.98 8.72 -3.60
N THR A 59 22.21 9.88 -2.98
CA THR A 59 23.54 10.53 -2.93
C THR A 59 24.23 10.30 -1.58
N ASP A 60 23.52 9.78 -0.59
CA ASP A 60 24.00 9.53 0.77
C ASP A 60 24.90 8.28 0.92
N GLY A 61 25.02 7.47 -0.14
CA GLY A 61 25.83 6.24 -0.15
C GLY A 61 25.30 5.08 0.71
N ALA A 62 24.16 5.24 1.38
CA ALA A 62 23.61 4.23 2.27
C ALA A 62 23.23 2.92 1.57
N PRO A 63 22.57 2.91 0.40
CA PRO A 63 22.23 1.67 -0.31
C PRO A 63 23.47 0.90 -0.79
N GLN A 64 24.49 1.62 -1.27
CA GLN A 64 25.75 1.02 -1.72
C GLN A 64 26.50 0.38 -0.56
N ALA A 65 26.58 1.08 0.59
CA ALA A 65 27.21 0.55 1.79
C ALA A 65 26.48 -0.70 2.30
N ALA A 66 25.14 -0.72 2.27
CA ALA A 66 24.34 -1.86 2.66
C ALA A 66 24.60 -3.08 1.77
N ALA A 67 24.62 -2.90 0.44
CA ALA A 67 24.88 -3.97 -0.51
C ALA A 67 26.33 -4.50 -0.42
N ALA A 68 27.29 -3.64 -0.14
CA ALA A 68 28.68 -4.05 0.07
C ALA A 68 28.87 -4.86 1.38
N ALA A 69 28.10 -4.52 2.43
CA ALA A 69 28.16 -5.20 3.73
C ALA A 69 27.45 -6.57 3.73
N ASP A 70 26.49 -6.78 2.83
CA ASP A 70 25.69 -8.01 2.77
C ASP A 70 25.48 -8.46 1.32
N PRO A 71 26.32 -9.36 0.80
CA PRO A 71 26.24 -9.86 -0.59
C PRO A 71 24.99 -10.71 -0.88
N THR A 72 24.19 -11.07 0.11
CA THR A 72 22.91 -11.76 -0.10
C THR A 72 21.80 -10.80 -0.57
N ILE A 73 21.98 -9.50 -0.39
CA ILE A 73 21.07 -8.46 -0.88
C ILE A 73 21.18 -8.36 -2.39
N ARG A 74 20.09 -8.55 -3.09
CA ARG A 74 19.99 -8.29 -4.52
C ARG A 74 19.83 -6.80 -4.76
N PHE A 75 20.92 -6.16 -5.13
CA PHE A 75 21.01 -4.72 -5.29
C PHE A 75 20.63 -4.30 -6.71
N LEU A 76 19.69 -3.37 -6.82
CA LEU A 76 19.14 -2.86 -8.09
C LEU A 76 19.38 -1.35 -8.19
N GLN A 77 20.09 -0.93 -9.23
CA GLN A 77 20.39 0.48 -9.50
C GLN A 77 19.80 0.90 -10.85
N PRO A 78 18.62 1.54 -10.89
CA PRO A 78 18.02 2.02 -12.13
C PRO A 78 18.74 3.26 -12.72
N GLY A 79 19.63 3.90 -11.97
CA GLY A 79 20.38 5.08 -12.42
C GLY A 79 19.60 6.40 -12.34
N ALA A 80 18.35 6.38 -11.88
CA ALA A 80 17.50 7.55 -11.71
C ALA A 80 16.52 7.33 -10.56
N ASN A 81 15.98 8.41 -10.00
CA ASN A 81 14.89 8.32 -9.04
C ASN A 81 13.57 8.05 -9.79
N LEU A 82 13.13 6.79 -9.77
CA LEU A 82 11.90 6.32 -10.41
C LEU A 82 10.65 6.61 -9.55
N GLY A 83 10.80 7.07 -8.31
CA GLY A 83 9.75 7.14 -7.31
C GLY A 83 9.46 5.79 -6.66
N PHE A 84 8.55 5.80 -5.68
CA PHE A 84 8.18 4.60 -4.93
C PHE A 84 7.48 3.56 -5.81
N ALA A 85 6.55 4.00 -6.66
CA ALA A 85 5.75 3.12 -7.50
C ALA A 85 6.61 2.30 -8.48
N ALA A 86 7.41 2.97 -9.30
CA ALA A 86 8.21 2.28 -10.32
C ALA A 86 9.40 1.51 -9.71
N GLY A 87 9.97 1.99 -8.59
CA GLY A 87 11.01 1.25 -7.86
C GLY A 87 10.52 -0.10 -7.36
N ASN A 88 9.33 -0.15 -6.74
CA ASN A 88 8.72 -1.41 -6.32
C ASN A 88 8.37 -2.32 -7.51
N ASN A 89 7.83 -1.75 -8.60
CA ASN A 89 7.52 -2.51 -9.80
C ASN A 89 8.77 -3.15 -10.42
N LEU A 90 9.89 -2.42 -10.46
CA LEU A 90 11.17 -2.93 -10.95
C LEU A 90 11.61 -4.17 -10.15
N ALA A 91 11.59 -4.07 -8.82
CA ALA A 91 11.96 -5.18 -7.95
C ALA A 91 10.97 -6.35 -8.04
N ALA A 92 9.65 -6.09 -8.08
CA ALA A 92 8.64 -7.12 -8.17
C ALA A 92 8.75 -7.99 -9.43
N ARG A 93 9.15 -7.40 -10.55
CA ARG A 93 9.44 -8.15 -11.80
C ARG A 93 10.65 -9.08 -11.66
N GLN A 94 11.61 -8.75 -10.82
CA GLN A 94 12.83 -9.53 -10.60
C GLN A 94 12.74 -10.45 -9.38
N ALA A 95 11.73 -10.28 -8.53
CA ALA A 95 11.49 -11.10 -7.35
C ALA A 95 11.27 -12.56 -7.73
N ARG A 96 11.80 -13.49 -6.92
CA ARG A 96 11.66 -14.94 -7.09
C ARG A 96 10.64 -15.54 -6.14
N GLY A 97 10.39 -14.85 -5.02
CA GLY A 97 9.42 -15.28 -4.01
C GLY A 97 8.00 -15.30 -4.54
N ARG A 98 7.22 -16.26 -4.05
CA ARG A 98 5.79 -16.32 -4.34
C ARG A 98 5.03 -15.11 -3.80
N TRP A 99 5.49 -14.59 -2.67
CA TRP A 99 4.89 -13.43 -2.01
C TRP A 99 5.87 -12.27 -2.00
N LEU A 100 5.37 -11.08 -2.31
CA LEU A 100 6.09 -9.82 -2.17
C LEU A 100 5.80 -9.23 -0.80
N VAL A 101 6.84 -8.81 -0.11
CA VAL A 101 6.77 -8.03 1.12
C VAL A 101 7.34 -6.65 0.81
N LEU A 102 6.47 -5.65 0.71
CA LEU A 102 6.90 -4.27 0.52
C LEU A 102 7.24 -3.69 1.89
N LEU A 103 8.43 -3.14 2.05
CA LEU A 103 8.90 -2.58 3.31
C LEU A 103 9.61 -1.24 3.05
N ASN A 104 9.18 -0.18 3.73
CA ASN A 104 9.88 1.09 3.65
C ASN A 104 11.24 1.04 4.35
N PRO A 105 12.26 1.78 3.88
CA PRO A 105 13.58 1.81 4.49
C PRO A 105 13.61 2.47 5.89
N ASP A 106 12.51 3.09 6.32
CA ASP A 106 12.29 3.68 7.64
C ASP A 106 11.25 2.92 8.49
N ALA A 107 10.98 1.65 8.12
CA ALA A 107 10.12 0.74 8.86
C ALA A 107 10.95 -0.41 9.45
N TYR A 108 10.79 -0.63 10.77
CA TYR A 108 11.57 -1.58 11.55
C TYR A 108 10.70 -2.76 11.97
N ALA A 109 10.92 -3.91 11.37
CA ALA A 109 10.14 -5.11 11.60
C ALA A 109 10.45 -5.71 13.00
N ARG A 110 9.42 -6.14 13.73
CA ARG A 110 9.63 -6.96 14.93
C ARG A 110 10.17 -8.32 14.53
N PRO A 111 10.92 -9.02 15.41
CA PRO A 111 11.58 -10.28 15.06
C PRO A 111 10.66 -11.38 14.53
N ASP A 112 9.39 -11.39 14.92
CA ASP A 112 8.34 -12.34 14.52
C ASP A 112 7.47 -11.85 13.35
N TRP A 113 7.82 -10.73 12.73
CA TRP A 113 6.97 -10.07 11.73
C TRP A 113 6.71 -10.91 10.48
N LEU A 114 7.77 -11.48 9.86
CA LEU A 114 7.62 -12.32 8.66
C LEU A 114 6.91 -13.64 9.00
N GLU A 115 7.17 -14.22 10.17
CA GLU A 115 6.47 -15.41 10.65
C GLU A 115 4.97 -15.14 10.83
N ALA A 116 4.60 -13.99 11.43
CA ALA A 116 3.21 -13.59 11.59
C ALA A 116 2.49 -13.40 10.23
N MET A 117 3.20 -12.89 9.21
CA MET A 117 2.68 -12.78 7.84
C MET A 117 2.44 -14.16 7.22
N VAL A 118 3.43 -15.07 7.31
CA VAL A 118 3.32 -16.44 6.79
C VAL A 118 2.19 -17.21 7.48
N ALA A 119 2.07 -17.06 8.80
CA ALA A 119 0.95 -17.59 9.56
C ALA A 119 -0.41 -17.01 9.09
N GLY A 120 -0.44 -15.73 8.71
CA GLY A 120 -1.61 -15.09 8.11
C GLY A 120 -2.02 -15.72 6.79
N ILE A 121 -1.05 -16.02 5.90
CA ILE A 121 -1.31 -16.76 4.65
C ILE A 121 -1.96 -18.12 4.94
N ALA A 122 -1.44 -18.83 5.92
CA ALA A 122 -1.94 -20.16 6.27
C ALA A 122 -3.37 -20.12 6.86
N ARG A 123 -3.68 -19.10 7.69
CA ARG A 123 -5.01 -18.93 8.29
C ARG A 123 -6.08 -18.48 7.29
N HIS A 124 -5.67 -17.72 6.27
CA HIS A 124 -6.60 -17.10 5.30
C HIS A 124 -6.26 -17.52 3.86
N PRO A 125 -6.50 -18.80 3.51
CA PRO A 125 -6.10 -19.33 2.21
C PRO A 125 -6.73 -18.65 1.00
N ASP A 126 -7.85 -17.95 1.14
CA ASP A 126 -8.53 -17.26 0.06
C ASP A 126 -8.09 -15.77 -0.07
N VAL A 127 -7.19 -15.31 0.80
CA VAL A 127 -6.70 -13.93 0.80
C VAL A 127 -5.31 -13.87 0.20
N ARG A 128 -5.11 -12.89 -0.67
CA ARG A 128 -3.87 -12.69 -1.42
C ARG A 128 -3.18 -11.36 -1.15
N CYS A 129 -3.75 -10.52 -0.28
CA CYS A 129 -3.15 -9.23 0.14
C CYS A 129 -3.39 -8.99 1.63
N PHE A 130 -2.31 -8.64 2.34
CA PHE A 130 -2.34 -8.37 3.77
C PHE A 130 -1.59 -7.09 4.09
N THR A 131 -1.96 -6.44 5.19
CA THR A 131 -1.27 -5.27 5.71
C THR A 131 -0.88 -5.47 7.17
N SER A 132 0.27 -4.93 7.54
CA SER A 132 0.78 -4.95 8.91
C SER A 132 0.14 -3.88 9.77
N LEU A 133 0.19 -4.10 11.10
CA LEU A 133 0.02 -3.03 12.06
C LEU A 133 1.31 -2.20 12.12
N GLN A 134 1.19 -0.92 11.81
CA GLN A 134 2.30 0.02 11.87
C GLN A 134 2.20 0.84 13.15
N MET A 135 3.25 0.84 13.96
CA MET A 135 3.38 1.64 15.16
C MET A 135 4.30 2.82 14.90
N VAL A 136 4.11 3.94 15.57
CA VAL A 136 5.03 5.08 15.47
C VAL A 136 6.32 4.74 16.20
N ALA A 137 7.48 4.82 15.51
CA ALA A 137 8.77 4.34 16.03
C ALA A 137 9.23 5.08 17.29
N ASP A 138 8.96 6.38 17.39
CA ASP A 138 9.38 7.26 18.49
C ASP A 138 8.25 7.62 19.47
N ALA A 139 7.07 7.00 19.33
CA ALA A 139 5.92 7.25 20.21
C ALA A 139 5.22 5.94 20.59
N PRO A 140 5.73 5.21 21.59
CA PRO A 140 5.20 3.93 22.02
C PRO A 140 3.69 3.97 22.32
N GLY A 141 2.98 2.97 21.82
CA GLY A 141 1.54 2.83 22.00
C GLY A 141 0.68 3.61 20.99
N LEU A 142 1.27 4.48 20.16
CA LEU A 142 0.59 5.14 19.05
C LEU A 142 0.74 4.33 17.76
N MET A 143 -0.36 4.20 17.02
CA MET A 143 -0.35 3.60 15.69
C MET A 143 0.10 4.62 14.66
N ASP A 144 0.92 4.21 13.71
CA ASP A 144 1.14 4.92 12.47
C ASP A 144 0.07 4.52 11.43
N GLY A 145 -0.41 3.29 11.49
CA GLY A 145 -1.54 2.85 10.69
C GLY A 145 -1.92 1.38 10.89
N ALA A 146 -3.18 1.07 10.61
CA ALA A 146 -3.73 -0.28 10.59
C ALA A 146 -4.57 -0.47 9.30
N GLY A 147 -3.90 -0.36 8.16
CA GLY A 147 -4.51 -0.29 6.83
C GLY A 147 -5.09 1.10 6.52
N ASP A 148 -5.37 1.32 5.24
CA ASP A 148 -5.95 2.57 4.78
C ASP A 148 -7.47 2.48 4.73
N VAL A 149 -8.08 3.63 4.90
CA VAL A 149 -9.52 3.84 4.84
C VAL A 149 -9.84 4.77 3.68
N MET A 150 -10.84 4.42 2.90
CA MET A 150 -11.42 5.30 1.88
C MET A 150 -12.77 5.83 2.37
N THR A 151 -12.96 7.14 2.33
CA THR A 151 -14.28 7.74 2.64
C THR A 151 -15.23 7.66 1.45
N SER A 152 -16.52 7.81 1.69
CA SER A 152 -17.52 7.97 0.63
C SER A 152 -17.27 9.21 -0.25
N ALA A 153 -16.55 10.20 0.26
CA ALA A 153 -16.08 11.37 -0.51
C ALA A 153 -14.83 11.07 -1.37
N GLY A 154 -14.31 9.84 -1.39
CA GLY A 154 -13.10 9.49 -2.14
C GLY A 154 -11.82 10.07 -1.54
N ILE A 155 -11.80 10.31 -0.23
CA ILE A 155 -10.62 10.79 0.50
C ILE A 155 -9.98 9.60 1.23
N PRO A 156 -8.79 9.15 0.82
CA PRO A 156 -8.06 8.12 1.53
C PRO A 156 -7.35 8.70 2.76
N PHE A 157 -7.21 7.88 3.79
CA PHE A 157 -6.38 8.21 4.94
C PHE A 157 -5.93 6.94 5.67
N ARG A 158 -4.81 7.04 6.36
CA ARG A 158 -4.27 5.96 7.18
C ARG A 158 -5.10 5.77 8.43
N GLY A 159 -5.72 4.59 8.56
CA GLY A 159 -6.61 4.27 9.68
C GLY A 159 -5.83 4.18 11.00
N GLY A 160 -6.32 4.85 12.04
CA GLY A 160 -5.69 4.86 13.36
C GLY A 160 -4.45 5.75 13.50
N TYR A 161 -4.08 6.53 12.49
CA TYR A 161 -2.88 7.38 12.53
C TYR A 161 -2.82 8.28 13.77
N ARG A 162 -1.74 8.15 14.56
CA ARG A 162 -1.48 8.82 15.84
C ARG A 162 -2.60 8.63 16.89
N ARG A 163 -3.32 7.51 16.81
CA ARG A 163 -4.26 7.05 17.84
C ARG A 163 -3.62 5.94 18.66
N ARG A 164 -3.99 5.83 19.94
CA ARG A 164 -3.55 4.72 20.78
C ARG A 164 -4.05 3.40 20.20
N ARG A 165 -3.17 2.39 20.18
CA ARG A 165 -3.55 1.03 19.83
C ARG A 165 -4.63 0.55 20.80
N PRO A 166 -5.80 0.06 20.32
CA PRO A 166 -6.78 -0.61 21.18
C PRO A 166 -6.18 -1.86 21.82
N ALA A 167 -6.64 -2.20 23.01
CA ALA A 167 -6.22 -3.43 23.70
C ALA A 167 -6.52 -4.69 22.87
N ALA A 168 -7.67 -4.71 22.21
CA ALA A 168 -8.05 -5.73 21.23
C ALA A 168 -8.18 -5.10 19.85
N LEU A 169 -7.29 -5.47 18.93
CA LEU A 169 -7.34 -5.10 17.53
C LEU A 169 -7.57 -6.39 16.73
N PRO A 170 -8.75 -6.58 16.13
CA PRO A 170 -9.07 -7.81 15.43
C PRO A 170 -8.36 -7.90 14.07
N GLU A 171 -8.08 -9.12 13.61
CA GLU A 171 -7.87 -9.39 12.20
C GLU A 171 -9.15 -9.04 11.43
N GLY A 172 -9.01 -8.45 10.25
CA GLY A 172 -10.18 -8.09 9.47
C GLY A 172 -9.88 -7.34 8.19
N GLU A 173 -10.94 -7.16 7.43
CA GLU A 173 -10.89 -6.53 6.13
C GLU A 173 -10.74 -5.01 6.27
N VAL A 174 -9.72 -4.44 5.62
CA VAL A 174 -9.46 -3.01 5.49
C VAL A 174 -9.60 -2.58 4.03
N PHE A 175 -9.70 -1.30 3.74
CA PHE A 175 -9.90 -0.84 2.36
C PHE A 175 -8.69 -1.15 1.46
N SER A 176 -7.50 -0.78 1.89
CA SER A 176 -6.23 -1.08 1.20
C SER A 176 -5.11 -1.32 2.21
N ALA A 177 -4.04 -1.94 1.74
CA ALA A 177 -2.80 -2.05 2.48
C ALA A 177 -2.01 -0.74 2.35
N CYS A 178 -1.31 -0.34 3.40
CA CYS A 178 -0.35 0.76 3.33
C CYS A 178 0.99 0.24 2.79
N GLY A 179 1.52 0.87 1.75
CA GLY A 179 2.74 0.45 1.05
C GLY A 179 3.99 0.33 1.93
N ALA A 180 3.99 0.93 3.12
CA ALA A 180 5.13 0.88 4.04
C ALA A 180 5.39 -0.51 4.65
N ALA A 181 4.37 -1.40 4.76
CA ALA A 181 4.52 -2.76 5.27
C ALA A 181 3.37 -3.65 4.78
N THR A 182 3.49 -4.15 3.56
CA THR A 182 2.44 -4.91 2.85
C THR A 182 2.96 -6.28 2.41
N LEU A 183 2.11 -7.30 2.52
CA LEU A 183 2.32 -8.62 1.92
C LEU A 183 1.28 -8.83 0.82
N ILE A 184 1.73 -9.18 -0.39
CA ILE A 184 0.85 -9.46 -1.53
C ILE A 184 1.38 -10.62 -2.36
N GLU A 185 0.51 -11.50 -2.84
CA GLU A 185 0.92 -12.55 -3.77
C GLU A 185 1.51 -11.93 -5.04
N ARG A 186 2.73 -12.35 -5.43
CA ARG A 186 3.46 -11.76 -6.56
C ARG A 186 2.68 -11.84 -7.87
N ALA A 187 2.04 -12.97 -8.15
CA ALA A 187 1.20 -13.12 -9.34
C ALA A 187 0.07 -12.09 -9.36
N LEU A 188 -0.65 -11.93 -8.24
CA LEU A 188 -1.71 -10.93 -8.12
C LEU A 188 -1.20 -9.51 -8.35
N PHE A 189 -0.05 -9.15 -7.76
CA PHE A 189 0.55 -7.83 -7.93
C PHE A 189 0.87 -7.54 -9.41
N LEU A 190 1.49 -8.50 -10.09
CA LEU A 190 1.87 -8.38 -11.49
C LEU A 190 0.66 -8.38 -12.43
N ASP A 191 -0.34 -9.25 -12.18
CA ASP A 191 -1.58 -9.33 -12.96
C ASP A 191 -2.39 -8.04 -12.88
N GLN A 192 -2.30 -7.33 -11.76
CA GLN A 192 -2.89 -5.99 -11.61
C GLN A 192 -2.02 -4.89 -12.22
N GLY A 193 -0.90 -5.21 -12.86
CA GLY A 193 0.04 -4.24 -13.45
C GLY A 193 0.93 -3.53 -12.43
N GLY A 194 1.03 -4.05 -11.20
CA GLY A 194 1.79 -3.41 -10.12
C GLY A 194 1.20 -2.09 -9.66
N PHE A 195 2.03 -1.20 -9.17
CA PHE A 195 1.64 0.19 -8.91
C PHE A 195 1.54 0.97 -10.22
N ASP A 196 0.65 1.94 -10.28
CA ASP A 196 0.57 2.89 -11.39
C ASP A 196 1.73 3.90 -11.28
N GLU A 197 2.72 3.77 -12.13
CA GLU A 197 3.98 4.54 -12.06
C GLU A 197 3.77 6.06 -12.24
N ARG A 198 2.64 6.48 -12.83
CA ARG A 198 2.26 7.90 -12.97
C ARG A 198 2.08 8.61 -11.62
N PHE A 199 1.77 7.85 -10.59
CA PHE A 199 1.64 8.39 -9.22
C PHE A 199 2.98 8.83 -8.66
N PHE A 200 4.07 8.20 -9.04
CA PHE A 200 5.41 8.40 -8.52
C PHE A 200 5.54 8.04 -7.04
N CYS A 201 4.83 8.75 -6.16
CA CYS A 201 4.75 8.53 -4.72
C CYS A 201 3.45 9.11 -4.17
N TYR A 202 2.90 8.51 -3.12
CA TYR A 202 1.61 8.77 -2.45
C TYR A 202 0.38 8.34 -3.25
N CYS A 203 -0.51 7.63 -2.60
CA CYS A 203 -1.76 7.05 -3.08
C CYS A 203 -1.61 5.94 -4.15
N GLU A 204 -0.42 5.53 -4.56
CA GLU A 204 -0.21 4.36 -5.43
C GLU A 204 -0.67 3.06 -4.75
N ASP A 205 -0.48 2.96 -3.43
CA ASP A 205 -0.93 1.85 -2.59
C ASP A 205 -2.46 1.82 -2.45
N VAL A 206 -3.06 2.98 -2.26
CA VAL A 206 -4.52 3.14 -2.24
C VAL A 206 -5.13 2.84 -3.62
N ASP A 207 -4.48 3.28 -4.71
CA ASP A 207 -4.88 2.97 -6.08
C ASP A 207 -4.85 1.46 -6.35
N LEU A 208 -3.75 0.80 -5.97
CA LEU A 208 -3.64 -0.67 -6.08
C LEU A 208 -4.72 -1.35 -5.24
N GLY A 209 -4.89 -0.97 -3.97
CA GLY A 209 -5.91 -1.51 -3.10
C GLY A 209 -7.32 -1.34 -3.68
N TYR A 210 -7.62 -0.20 -4.30
CA TYR A 210 -8.90 0.02 -4.98
C TYR A 210 -9.07 -0.92 -6.19
N ARG A 211 -8.02 -1.09 -7.03
CA ARG A 211 -8.04 -2.04 -8.16
C ARG A 211 -8.25 -3.48 -7.69
N LEU A 212 -7.59 -3.88 -6.61
CA LEU A 212 -7.81 -5.18 -5.96
C LEU A 212 -9.28 -5.34 -5.56
N ARG A 213 -9.89 -4.32 -4.95
CA ARG A 213 -11.32 -4.33 -4.62
C ARG A 213 -12.21 -4.50 -5.84
N LEU A 214 -11.93 -3.77 -6.92
CA LEU A 214 -12.69 -3.89 -8.19
C LEU A 214 -12.54 -5.27 -8.81
N ALA A 215 -11.40 -5.92 -8.65
CA ALA A 215 -11.15 -7.30 -9.05
C ALA A 215 -11.82 -8.35 -8.11
N GLY A 216 -12.43 -7.91 -7.01
CA GLY A 216 -13.08 -8.78 -6.03
C GLY A 216 -12.16 -9.35 -4.96
N GLU A 217 -10.93 -8.86 -4.87
CA GLU A 217 -9.95 -9.26 -3.87
C GLU A 217 -10.21 -8.59 -2.51
N THR A 218 -9.71 -9.24 -1.47
CA THR A 218 -9.80 -8.76 -0.09
C THR A 218 -8.40 -8.42 0.42
N THR A 219 -8.28 -7.31 1.16
CA THR A 219 -7.07 -6.97 1.92
C THR A 219 -7.35 -7.16 3.41
N LEU A 220 -6.53 -7.95 4.10
CA LEU A 220 -6.66 -8.17 5.55
C LEU A 220 -5.57 -7.48 6.35
N LEU A 221 -5.97 -6.89 7.46
CA LEU A 221 -5.05 -6.47 8.53
C LEU A 221 -4.63 -7.68 9.35
N LEU A 222 -3.32 -7.83 9.57
CA LEU A 222 -2.71 -8.77 10.51
C LEU A 222 -2.16 -8.01 11.72
N PRO A 223 -2.89 -7.90 12.83
CA PRO A 223 -2.45 -7.12 13.99
C PRO A 223 -1.23 -7.70 14.72
N GLY A 224 -0.91 -8.98 14.48
CA GLY A 224 0.29 -9.66 14.97
C GLY A 224 1.54 -9.34 14.15
N ALA A 225 1.39 -9.00 12.88
CA ALA A 225 2.50 -8.57 12.03
C ALA A 225 2.78 -7.08 12.28
N VAL A 226 3.78 -6.76 13.11
CA VAL A 226 4.02 -5.41 13.61
C VAL A 226 5.34 -4.84 13.09
N VAL A 227 5.30 -3.61 12.56
CA VAL A 227 6.46 -2.79 12.26
C VAL A 227 6.42 -1.48 13.04
N GLU A 228 7.58 -0.93 13.37
CA GLU A 228 7.74 0.42 13.88
C GLU A 228 8.17 1.32 12.73
N HIS A 229 7.37 2.32 12.39
CA HIS A 229 7.58 3.17 11.23
C HIS A 229 7.85 4.62 11.66
N VAL A 230 8.93 5.20 11.13
CA VAL A 230 9.28 6.61 11.41
C VAL A 230 8.32 7.52 10.66
N GLY A 231 8.05 7.18 9.41
CA GLY A 231 7.14 7.90 8.54
C GLY A 231 7.71 9.21 7.99
N SER A 232 7.72 9.32 6.67
CA SER A 232 8.19 10.52 5.95
C SER A 232 9.64 10.93 6.25
N ALA A 233 10.52 9.96 6.57
CA ALA A 233 11.93 10.24 6.87
C ALA A 233 12.64 10.93 5.70
N SER A 234 12.38 10.50 4.45
CA SER A 234 13.02 11.04 3.25
C SER A 234 12.33 12.29 2.69
N THR A 235 10.99 12.42 2.87
CA THR A 235 10.22 13.49 2.21
C THR A 235 9.76 14.59 3.16
N GLY A 236 9.85 14.40 4.45
CA GLY A 236 9.34 15.29 5.49
C GLY A 236 7.81 15.26 5.61
N VAL A 237 7.32 15.28 6.83
CA VAL A 237 5.89 15.41 7.13
C VAL A 237 5.41 16.77 6.62
N ARG A 238 4.45 16.79 5.66
CA ARG A 238 3.88 18.02 5.08
C ARG A 238 4.85 18.84 4.22
N SER A 239 5.84 18.21 3.59
CA SER A 239 6.64 18.88 2.58
C SER A 239 5.76 19.34 1.39
N GLU A 240 6.24 20.34 0.62
CA GLU A 240 5.56 20.75 -0.63
C GLU A 240 5.37 19.56 -1.58
N PHE A 241 6.37 18.68 -1.64
CA PHE A 241 6.33 17.45 -2.43
C PHE A 241 5.16 16.54 -2.01
N ALA A 242 5.04 16.26 -0.71
CA ALA A 242 3.97 15.41 -0.19
C ALA A 242 2.57 16.01 -0.39
N ILE A 243 2.44 17.34 -0.18
CA ILE A 243 1.16 18.05 -0.38
C ILE A 243 0.77 18.05 -1.86
N PHE A 244 1.72 18.33 -2.76
CA PHE A 244 1.49 18.34 -4.21
C PHE A 244 1.03 16.97 -4.72
N HIS A 245 1.85 15.93 -4.49
CA HIS A 245 1.55 14.57 -4.95
C HIS A 245 0.27 14.02 -4.29
N GLY A 246 0.11 14.19 -2.99
CA GLY A 246 -1.09 13.75 -2.29
C GLY A 246 -2.36 14.42 -2.82
N SER A 247 -2.32 15.72 -3.17
CA SER A 247 -3.47 16.44 -3.72
C SER A 247 -3.81 15.99 -5.14
N ARG A 248 -2.79 15.81 -6.00
CA ARG A 248 -2.96 15.32 -7.38
C ARG A 248 -3.46 13.88 -7.40
N ASN A 249 -2.75 13.00 -6.72
CA ASN A 249 -2.93 11.56 -6.81
C ASN A 249 -4.25 11.10 -6.19
N ARG A 250 -4.70 11.77 -5.12
CA ARG A 250 -6.03 11.54 -4.53
C ARG A 250 -7.16 11.75 -5.56
N ILE A 251 -7.08 12.83 -6.36
CA ILE A 251 -8.05 13.11 -7.42
C ILE A 251 -8.00 12.01 -8.49
N TRP A 252 -6.81 11.60 -8.90
CA TRP A 252 -6.64 10.51 -9.85
C TRP A 252 -7.18 9.18 -9.33
N THR A 253 -6.88 8.84 -8.07
CA THR A 253 -7.44 7.64 -7.43
C THR A 253 -8.96 7.64 -7.45
N PHE A 254 -9.59 8.78 -7.12
CA PHE A 254 -11.03 8.95 -7.13
C PHE A 254 -11.61 8.81 -8.54
N ILE A 255 -11.09 9.54 -9.51
CA ILE A 255 -11.58 9.51 -10.90
C ILE A 255 -11.38 8.13 -11.51
N LYS A 256 -10.19 7.54 -11.38
CA LYS A 256 -9.79 6.28 -12.01
C LYS A 256 -10.61 5.09 -11.53
N ASN A 257 -10.76 4.95 -10.22
CA ASN A 257 -11.22 3.71 -9.62
C ASN A 257 -12.69 3.71 -9.23
N THR A 258 -13.29 4.86 -8.90
CA THR A 258 -14.66 4.89 -8.38
C THR A 258 -15.66 4.39 -9.42
N PRO A 259 -16.52 3.39 -9.09
CA PRO A 259 -17.55 2.91 -10.01
C PRO A 259 -18.46 4.02 -10.54
N PRO A 260 -18.99 3.93 -11.78
CA PRO A 260 -19.69 5.06 -12.43
C PRO A 260 -20.82 5.67 -11.61
N LEU A 261 -21.69 4.83 -11.02
CA LEU A 261 -22.80 5.31 -10.19
C LEU A 261 -22.29 6.06 -8.96
N LEU A 262 -21.29 5.50 -8.26
CA LEU A 262 -20.70 6.16 -7.09
C LEU A 262 -19.98 7.44 -7.49
N LEU A 263 -19.22 7.43 -8.59
CA LEU A 263 -18.54 8.62 -9.07
C LEU A 263 -19.54 9.77 -9.29
N TRP A 264 -20.64 9.49 -10.00
CA TRP A 264 -21.67 10.49 -10.25
C TRP A 264 -22.28 11.03 -8.94
N LEU A 265 -22.66 10.13 -8.02
CA LEU A 265 -23.28 10.50 -6.75
C LEU A 265 -22.34 11.25 -5.81
N THR A 266 -21.06 10.90 -5.79
CA THR A 266 -20.10 11.41 -4.78
C THR A 266 -19.18 12.51 -5.29
N THR A 267 -19.18 12.82 -6.59
CA THR A 267 -18.38 13.93 -7.16
C THR A 267 -18.66 15.29 -6.50
N PRO A 268 -19.94 15.71 -6.25
CA PRO A 268 -20.17 16.97 -5.55
C PRO A 268 -19.57 16.98 -4.14
N LEU A 269 -19.67 15.85 -3.43
CA LEU A 269 -19.10 15.71 -2.09
C LEU A 269 -17.58 15.74 -2.13
N HIS A 270 -16.96 15.04 -3.09
CA HIS A 270 -15.51 15.07 -3.29
C HIS A 270 -15.01 16.50 -3.57
N ALA A 271 -15.73 17.24 -4.43
CA ALA A 271 -15.40 18.63 -4.74
C ALA A 271 -15.51 19.53 -3.49
N ALA A 272 -16.59 19.38 -2.71
CA ALA A 272 -16.82 20.16 -1.48
C ALA A 272 -15.71 19.88 -0.44
N VAL A 273 -15.37 18.61 -0.20
CA VAL A 273 -14.28 18.26 0.74
C VAL A 273 -12.93 18.76 0.21
N THR A 274 -12.68 18.68 -1.09
CA THR A 274 -11.44 19.20 -1.72
C THR A 274 -11.33 20.72 -1.54
N ALA A 275 -12.42 21.47 -1.73
CA ALA A 275 -12.45 22.90 -1.47
C ALA A 275 -12.22 23.23 0.02
N GLY A 276 -12.82 22.45 0.93
CA GLY A 276 -12.58 22.58 2.37
C GLY A 276 -11.13 22.33 2.77
N LEU A 277 -10.49 21.31 2.18
CA LEU A 277 -9.06 21.05 2.39
C LEU A 277 -8.20 22.19 1.83
N LEU A 278 -8.52 22.73 0.65
CA LEU A 278 -7.82 23.88 0.08
C LEU A 278 -7.93 25.11 1.01
N LEU A 279 -9.13 25.38 1.55
CA LEU A 279 -9.34 26.47 2.51
C LEU A 279 -8.53 26.25 3.80
N LEU A 280 -8.44 25.01 4.28
CA LEU A 280 -7.62 24.65 5.44
C LEU A 280 -6.13 24.92 5.18
N HIS A 281 -5.64 24.54 4.02
CA HIS A 281 -4.25 24.81 3.59
C HIS A 281 -4.01 26.30 3.38
N TRP A 282 -5.01 27.03 2.85
CA TRP A 282 -4.91 28.50 2.74
C TRP A 282 -4.69 29.14 4.10
N ARG A 283 -5.53 28.78 5.10
CA ARG A 283 -5.38 29.31 6.47
C ARG A 283 -4.04 28.97 7.12
N ARG A 284 -3.37 27.93 6.64
CA ARG A 284 -2.04 27.50 7.11
C ARG A 284 -0.87 28.09 6.34
N GLY A 285 -1.12 28.80 5.24
CA GLY A 285 -0.09 29.37 4.39
C GLY A 285 0.57 28.38 3.40
N ASP A 286 0.07 27.16 3.29
CA ASP A 286 0.63 26.09 2.44
C ASP A 286 -0.31 25.65 1.29
N ALA A 287 -1.19 26.54 0.81
CA ALA A 287 -2.15 26.27 -0.26
C ALA A 287 -1.49 26.14 -1.66
N GLY A 288 -0.34 26.74 -1.90
CA GLY A 288 0.34 26.74 -3.20
C GLY A 288 0.53 25.34 -3.79
N PRO A 289 1.15 24.40 -3.08
CA PRO A 289 1.29 23.01 -3.53
C PRO A 289 -0.04 22.31 -3.79
N VAL A 290 -1.09 22.57 -2.99
CA VAL A 290 -2.44 22.01 -3.21
C VAL A 290 -3.01 22.47 -4.55
N VAL A 291 -2.95 23.79 -4.81
CA VAL A 291 -3.43 24.38 -6.09
C VAL A 291 -2.66 23.82 -7.27
N ARG A 292 -1.32 23.72 -7.17
CA ARG A 292 -0.49 23.10 -8.21
C ARG A 292 -0.87 21.64 -8.45
N GLY A 293 -1.10 20.86 -7.38
CA GLY A 293 -1.52 19.47 -7.45
C GLY A 293 -2.88 19.30 -8.13
N ILE A 294 -3.89 20.09 -7.71
CA ILE A 294 -5.22 20.08 -8.34
C ILE A 294 -5.12 20.42 -9.83
N ARG A 295 -4.41 21.52 -10.20
CA ARG A 295 -4.22 21.90 -11.60
C ARG A 295 -3.52 20.79 -12.40
N ALA A 296 -2.49 20.17 -11.82
CA ALA A 296 -1.77 19.08 -12.46
C ALA A 296 -2.65 17.85 -12.69
N ALA A 297 -3.60 17.57 -11.79
CA ALA A 297 -4.53 16.45 -11.94
C ALA A 297 -5.44 16.58 -13.17
N PHE A 298 -5.77 17.81 -13.57
CA PHE A 298 -6.68 18.11 -14.68
C PHE A 298 -5.96 18.56 -15.98
N ARG A 299 -4.62 18.57 -16.01
CA ARG A 299 -3.91 18.77 -17.26
C ARG A 299 -4.21 17.63 -18.23
N ARG A 300 -4.53 17.92 -19.48
CA ARG A 300 -4.99 16.95 -20.46
C ARG A 300 -4.00 15.79 -20.62
N GLU A 301 -2.70 16.09 -20.73
CA GLU A 301 -1.65 15.10 -20.91
C GLU A 301 -1.57 14.11 -19.71
N ALA A 302 -1.96 14.56 -18.53
CA ALA A 302 -1.97 13.75 -17.31
C ALA A 302 -3.30 13.04 -17.07
N LEU A 303 -4.42 13.68 -17.41
CA LEU A 303 -5.77 13.15 -17.17
C LEU A 303 -6.20 12.11 -18.22
N ASP A 304 -5.86 12.29 -19.49
CA ASP A 304 -6.29 11.39 -20.57
C ASP A 304 -5.83 9.93 -20.33
N PRO A 305 -4.56 9.66 -19.91
CA PRO A 305 -4.15 8.30 -19.53
C PRO A 305 -4.90 7.73 -18.31
N ILE A 306 -5.28 8.58 -17.35
CA ILE A 306 -6.09 8.17 -16.18
C ILE A 306 -7.49 7.76 -16.62
N LEU A 307 -8.11 8.52 -17.54
CA LEU A 307 -9.42 8.21 -18.10
C LEU A 307 -9.39 6.94 -18.99
N ALA A 308 -8.30 6.70 -19.71
CA ALA A 308 -8.09 5.45 -20.45
C ALA A 308 -8.05 4.26 -19.47
N SER A 309 -7.19 4.31 -18.45
CA SER A 309 -7.14 3.27 -17.41
C SER A 309 -8.48 3.07 -16.71
N ARG A 310 -9.24 4.15 -16.45
CA ARG A 310 -10.59 4.04 -15.90
C ARG A 310 -11.50 3.18 -16.77
N ARG A 311 -11.52 3.42 -18.11
CA ARG A 311 -12.39 2.65 -19.03
C ARG A 311 -12.08 1.15 -18.93
N GLU A 312 -10.80 0.78 -18.94
CA GLU A 312 -10.36 -0.61 -18.83
C GLU A 312 -10.75 -1.22 -17.47
N LEU A 313 -10.47 -0.53 -16.37
CA LEU A 313 -10.78 -1.01 -15.02
C LEU A 313 -12.27 -1.19 -14.79
N GLN A 314 -13.10 -0.24 -15.25
CA GLN A 314 -14.54 -0.34 -15.06
C GLN A 314 -15.18 -1.42 -15.95
N ALA A 315 -14.62 -1.70 -17.13
CA ALA A 315 -15.02 -2.82 -17.97
C ALA A 315 -14.66 -4.18 -17.37
N ALA A 316 -13.48 -4.29 -16.72
CA ALA A 316 -12.97 -5.53 -16.13
C ALA A 316 -13.43 -5.78 -14.68
N ARG A 317 -14.15 -4.84 -14.05
CA ARG A 317 -14.54 -4.96 -12.64
C ARG A 317 -15.46 -6.16 -12.39
N LYS A 318 -15.22 -6.86 -11.27
CA LYS A 318 -15.97 -8.06 -10.86
C LYS A 318 -16.97 -7.79 -9.72
N VAL A 319 -17.04 -6.55 -9.21
CA VAL A 319 -17.87 -6.18 -8.06
C VAL A 319 -18.76 -4.98 -8.35
N GLY A 320 -19.87 -4.89 -7.64
CA GLY A 320 -20.81 -3.77 -7.76
C GLY A 320 -20.42 -2.58 -6.87
N SER A 321 -21.14 -1.46 -7.04
CA SER A 321 -20.99 -0.26 -6.22
C SER A 321 -21.25 -0.53 -4.73
N GLY A 322 -22.22 -1.41 -4.42
CA GLY A 322 -22.53 -1.80 -3.02
C GLY A 322 -21.37 -2.53 -2.32
N ASP A 323 -20.62 -3.36 -3.06
CA ASP A 323 -19.44 -4.04 -2.49
C ASP A 323 -18.34 -3.04 -2.10
N ILE A 324 -18.15 -2.01 -2.91
CA ILE A 324 -17.18 -0.95 -2.64
C ILE A 324 -17.65 -0.10 -1.44
N LEU A 325 -18.92 0.32 -1.40
CA LEU A 325 -19.46 1.09 -0.27
C LEU A 325 -19.36 0.34 1.06
N ARG A 326 -19.53 -0.98 1.06
CA ARG A 326 -19.44 -1.81 2.27
C ARG A 326 -18.10 -1.64 3.00
N VAL A 327 -17.00 -1.46 2.28
CA VAL A 327 -15.65 -1.35 2.85
C VAL A 327 -15.20 0.10 3.05
N MET A 328 -15.95 1.07 2.56
CA MET A 328 -15.68 2.50 2.77
C MET A 328 -16.16 2.98 4.15
N ALA A 329 -15.59 4.10 4.60
CA ALA A 329 -16.17 4.92 5.66
C ALA A 329 -17.25 5.79 5.05
N LEU A 330 -18.50 5.63 5.49
CA LEU A 330 -19.63 6.40 4.95
C LEU A 330 -19.58 7.87 5.38
N ASP A 331 -19.00 8.17 6.55
CA ASP A 331 -18.73 9.52 7.01
C ASP A 331 -17.67 10.17 6.10
N PRO A 332 -18.02 11.22 5.34
CA PRO A 332 -17.11 11.86 4.39
C PRO A 332 -15.94 12.60 5.05
N VAL A 333 -16.07 12.92 6.33
CA VAL A 333 -15.05 13.65 7.12
C VAL A 333 -14.34 12.77 8.16
N ALA A 334 -14.51 11.45 8.10
CA ALA A 334 -13.88 10.47 8.99
C ALA A 334 -12.35 10.61 9.07
N PHE A 335 -11.72 11.19 8.03
CA PHE A 335 -10.27 11.41 7.98
C PHE A 335 -9.77 12.40 9.06
N PHE A 336 -10.56 13.33 9.54
CA PHE A 336 -10.19 14.18 10.67
C PHE A 336 -10.02 13.38 11.98
N GLY A 337 -10.90 12.41 12.20
CA GLY A 337 -10.84 11.52 13.36
C GLY A 337 -9.85 10.37 13.24
N ARG A 338 -9.28 10.11 12.05
CA ARG A 338 -8.41 8.96 11.77
C ARG A 338 -9.00 7.63 12.22
N ARG A 339 -10.32 7.47 12.10
CA ARG A 339 -11.06 6.32 12.60
C ARG A 339 -10.61 5.03 11.90
N LEU A 340 -10.41 3.98 12.68
CA LEU A 340 -10.22 2.63 12.15
C LEU A 340 -11.53 2.13 11.51
N VAL A 341 -11.40 1.50 10.35
CA VAL A 341 -12.51 0.79 9.68
C VAL A 341 -12.02 -0.60 9.35
N ILE A 342 -12.32 -1.54 10.24
CA ILE A 342 -12.01 -2.96 10.07
C ILE A 342 -13.36 -3.68 9.97
N ARG A 343 -13.54 -4.48 8.92
CA ARG A 343 -14.76 -5.22 8.63
C ARG A 343 -14.53 -6.71 8.80
N LYS A 344 -15.57 -7.47 9.09
CA LYS A 344 -15.49 -8.93 8.96
C LYS A 344 -15.25 -9.28 7.49
N PRO A 345 -14.28 -10.16 7.20
CA PRO A 345 -14.06 -10.61 5.83
C PRO A 345 -15.35 -11.22 5.27
N LYS A 346 -15.61 -11.02 3.97
CA LYS A 346 -16.63 -11.83 3.29
C LYS A 346 -16.13 -13.28 3.30
N GLY A 347 -16.97 -14.20 3.70
CA GLY A 347 -16.72 -15.64 3.50
C GLY A 347 -16.44 -15.93 2.02
N PRO A 348 -15.85 -17.11 1.72
CA PRO A 348 -15.57 -17.50 0.33
C PRO A 348 -16.85 -17.35 -0.49
N ARG A 349 -16.75 -16.73 -1.66
CA ARG A 349 -17.89 -16.70 -2.60
C ARG A 349 -18.15 -18.14 -2.99
N SER A 350 -19.33 -18.66 -2.70
CA SER A 350 -19.78 -19.93 -3.29
C SER A 350 -19.62 -19.79 -4.81
N ALA A 351 -18.78 -20.63 -5.40
CA ALA A 351 -18.67 -20.75 -6.84
C ALA A 351 -20.04 -21.20 -7.37
N GLY A 352 -20.78 -20.32 -8.03
CA GLY A 352 -22.01 -20.69 -8.74
C GLY A 352 -23.27 -20.04 -8.16
N ALA A 353 -23.70 -18.98 -8.77
CA ALA A 353 -25.10 -18.71 -9.11
C ALA A 353 -25.11 -18.05 -10.47
#